data_c83faacd258ea150aeb4fb9106fcf4fd
#
_entry.id   c83faacd258ea150aeb4fb9106fcf4fd
#
_cell.length_a   1.000
_cell.length_b   1.000
_cell.length_c   1.000
_cell.angle_alpha   90.00
_cell.angle_beta   90.00
_cell.angle_gamma   90.00
#
_symmetry.space_group_name_H-M   'P 1'
#
loop_
_entity.id
_entity.type
_entity.pdbx_description
1 polymer ?
#
loop_
_entity_poly.entity_id
_entity_poly.type
_entity_poly.pdbx_seq_one_letter_code
_entity_poly.pdbx_strand_id
1 'polypeptide(L)'
;MNDYMERHWGYAVWEETASGLLESIGKPFLDKIDVVFHSTGFQGLLLASCFSKNGDVLSQWRAYADDGTGYAIGFSAKELSELPVSLLEVLYSRDKQVKEMTALVKALYHVEQSEKEKFGSGFSQTCYVIGADMAAYKNPAFSEEQEIRLVHLLDIVPTEHAAKFVDAGGTMFGTEVEGDEVQFRIVGGIPSPFIDLDFSNGGSHNPIRRVVLGPKNHAIEAGITLYLETIGINNVEIVRSKASYQ
;
A
#
# COMPACT_ATOMS: atom_id res chain seq x y z
N MET A 1 2.89 -9.66 -2.34
CA MET A 1 3.11 -9.13 -3.70
C MET A 1 3.50 -10.28 -4.62
N ASN A 2 2.74 -10.50 -5.68
CA ASN A 2 3.00 -11.58 -6.65
C ASN A 2 3.90 -11.12 -7.82
N ASP A 3 4.19 -9.83 -7.92
CA ASP A 3 5.04 -9.28 -8.96
C ASP A 3 6.45 -9.03 -8.43
N TYR A 4 7.37 -9.93 -8.78
CA TYR A 4 8.80 -9.81 -8.47
C TYR A 4 9.42 -8.51 -9.04
N MET A 5 8.87 -7.97 -10.14
CA MET A 5 9.36 -6.79 -10.84
C MET A 5 8.81 -5.48 -10.29
N GLU A 6 7.86 -5.51 -9.36
CA GLU A 6 7.15 -4.30 -8.91
C GLU A 6 8.08 -3.26 -8.30
N ARG A 7 9.02 -3.68 -7.45
CA ARG A 7 10.05 -2.79 -6.89
C ARG A 7 10.95 -2.19 -7.97
N HIS A 8 11.28 -2.96 -8.99
CA HIS A 8 12.08 -2.50 -10.14
C HIS A 8 11.29 -1.55 -11.03
N TRP A 9 9.95 -1.70 -11.11
CA TRP A 9 9.11 -0.83 -11.90
C TRP A 9 9.15 0.62 -11.41
N GLY A 10 8.96 0.85 -10.11
CA GLY A 10 9.05 2.17 -9.49
C GLY A 10 10.41 2.82 -9.75
N TYR A 11 11.48 2.06 -9.58
CA TYR A 11 12.83 2.55 -9.83
C TYR A 11 13.07 2.90 -11.32
N ALA A 12 12.54 2.11 -12.26
CA ALA A 12 12.62 2.43 -13.69
C ALA A 12 11.86 3.72 -14.05
N VAL A 13 10.78 4.08 -13.31
CA VAL A 13 10.10 5.39 -13.44
C VAL A 13 11.04 6.51 -12.99
N TRP A 14 11.75 6.31 -11.89
CA TRP A 14 12.75 7.25 -11.41
C TRP A 14 13.87 7.48 -12.43
N GLU A 15 14.48 6.43 -12.98
CA GLU A 15 15.56 6.53 -13.97
C GLU A 15 15.13 7.34 -15.21
N GLU A 16 13.94 7.09 -15.72
CA GLU A 16 13.37 7.83 -16.85
C GLU A 16 13.15 9.31 -16.50
N THR A 17 12.60 9.58 -15.30
CA THR A 17 12.38 10.93 -14.80
C THR A 17 13.70 11.68 -14.62
N ALA A 18 14.69 11.04 -13.99
CA ALA A 18 16.01 11.63 -13.77
C ALA A 18 16.69 11.98 -15.09
N SER A 19 16.62 11.08 -16.08
CA SER A 19 17.12 11.34 -17.44
C SER A 19 16.49 12.59 -18.06
N GLY A 20 15.17 12.74 -17.95
CA GLY A 20 14.43 13.90 -18.47
C GLY A 20 14.72 15.22 -17.75
N LEU A 21 15.25 15.16 -16.54
CA LEU A 21 15.55 16.33 -15.70
C LEU A 21 17.03 16.74 -15.70
N LEU A 22 17.92 15.99 -16.34
CA LEU A 22 19.38 16.24 -16.33
C LEU A 22 19.73 17.67 -16.75
N GLU A 23 19.15 18.20 -17.81
CA GLU A 23 19.45 19.55 -18.33
C GLU A 23 18.89 20.65 -17.44
N SER A 24 17.73 20.43 -16.81
CA SER A 24 17.01 21.47 -16.05
C SER A 24 17.38 21.54 -14.57
N ILE A 25 17.74 20.41 -13.96
CA ILE A 25 18.06 20.32 -12.53
C ILE A 25 19.55 20.04 -12.32
N GLY A 26 20.14 19.23 -13.17
CA GLY A 26 21.55 18.88 -13.11
C GLY A 26 21.84 17.58 -12.33
N LYS A 27 22.85 16.85 -12.83
CA LYS A 27 23.26 15.55 -12.29
C LYS A 27 23.56 15.56 -10.77
N PRO A 28 24.29 16.55 -10.20
CA PRO A 28 24.65 16.51 -8.78
C PRO A 28 23.46 16.46 -7.83
N PHE A 29 22.33 17.12 -8.17
CA PHE A 29 21.12 17.08 -7.36
C PHE A 29 20.40 15.74 -7.50
N LEU A 30 20.26 15.24 -8.72
CA LEU A 30 19.63 13.95 -9.00
C LEU A 30 20.38 12.78 -8.34
N ASP A 31 21.72 12.82 -8.37
CA ASP A 31 22.55 11.81 -7.68
C ASP A 31 22.29 11.79 -6.16
N LYS A 32 21.99 12.93 -5.54
CA LYS A 32 21.64 12.97 -4.10
C LYS A 32 20.31 12.29 -3.80
N ILE A 33 19.31 12.47 -4.65
CA ILE A 33 18.03 11.76 -4.54
C ILE A 33 18.26 10.25 -4.72
N ASP A 34 19.02 9.88 -5.74
CA ASP A 34 19.30 8.48 -6.06
C ASP A 34 19.98 7.72 -4.91
N VAL A 35 20.93 8.35 -4.24
CA VAL A 35 21.56 7.81 -3.02
C VAL A 35 20.51 7.51 -1.94
N VAL A 36 19.55 8.42 -1.71
CA VAL A 36 18.50 8.19 -0.72
C VAL A 36 17.58 7.05 -1.16
N PHE A 37 17.14 7.02 -2.42
CA PHE A 37 16.27 5.94 -2.94
C PHE A 37 16.93 4.55 -2.82
N HIS A 38 18.23 4.45 -3.05
CA HIS A 38 18.96 3.21 -2.81
C HIS A 38 19.05 2.83 -1.33
N SER A 39 19.08 3.80 -0.43
CA SER A 39 19.20 3.57 1.00
C SER A 39 17.86 3.39 1.73
N THR A 40 16.71 3.58 1.06
CA THR A 40 15.38 3.51 1.71
C THR A 40 15.13 2.19 2.43
N GLY A 41 15.60 1.07 1.90
CA GLY A 41 15.50 -0.23 2.55
C GLY A 41 16.27 -0.39 3.86
N PHE A 42 17.12 0.57 4.23
CA PHE A 42 17.85 0.62 5.50
C PHE A 42 17.26 1.61 6.51
N GLN A 43 16.24 2.38 6.11
CA GLN A 43 15.60 3.39 6.97
C GLN A 43 14.27 2.90 7.52
N GLY A 44 13.57 2.03 6.80
CA GLY A 44 12.30 1.47 7.19
C GLY A 44 11.81 0.41 6.22
N LEU A 45 10.73 -0.27 6.60
CA LEU A 45 10.07 -1.27 5.77
C LEU A 45 8.61 -0.87 5.54
N LEU A 46 8.23 -0.75 4.27
CA LEU A 46 6.85 -0.49 3.88
C LEU A 46 6.05 -1.80 3.90
N LEU A 47 5.06 -1.87 4.78
CA LEU A 47 4.02 -2.88 4.76
C LEU A 47 2.89 -2.43 3.84
N ALA A 48 2.24 -3.37 3.14
CA ALA A 48 1.10 -3.06 2.28
C ALA A 48 0.01 -4.12 2.38
N SER A 49 -1.24 -3.65 2.45
CA SER A 49 -2.44 -4.45 2.23
C SER A 49 -3.17 -3.91 0.99
N CYS A 50 -3.46 -4.81 0.05
CA CYS A 50 -3.97 -4.45 -1.27
C CYS A 50 -5.46 -4.70 -1.37
N PHE A 51 -6.19 -3.72 -1.90
CA PHE A 51 -7.62 -3.74 -2.15
C PHE A 51 -7.89 -3.43 -3.62
N SER A 52 -9.05 -3.81 -4.12
CA SER A 52 -9.53 -3.43 -5.45
C SER A 52 -10.71 -2.47 -5.34
N LYS A 53 -10.82 -1.52 -6.27
CA LYS A 53 -12.02 -0.68 -6.40
C LYS A 53 -13.24 -1.46 -6.88
N ASN A 54 -13.03 -2.65 -7.48
CA ASN A 54 -14.09 -3.49 -8.00
C ASN A 54 -14.01 -4.89 -7.37
N GLY A 55 -15.06 -5.28 -6.65
CA GLY A 55 -15.16 -6.54 -5.95
C GLY A 55 -15.60 -7.73 -6.82
N ASP A 56 -15.79 -7.55 -8.16
CA ASP A 56 -16.29 -8.61 -9.04
C ASP A 56 -15.52 -8.63 -10.37
N VAL A 57 -14.23 -8.95 -10.31
CA VAL A 57 -13.32 -9.06 -11.45
C VAL A 57 -12.86 -10.50 -11.61
N LEU A 58 -13.07 -11.09 -12.79
CA LEU A 58 -12.82 -12.52 -13.04
C LEU A 58 -11.37 -12.94 -12.80
N SER A 59 -10.40 -12.12 -13.23
CA SER A 59 -8.98 -12.42 -13.00
C SER A 59 -8.63 -12.46 -11.52
N GLN A 60 -9.23 -11.59 -10.71
CA GLN A 60 -9.04 -11.59 -9.26
C GLN A 60 -9.72 -12.77 -8.57
N TRP A 61 -10.89 -13.17 -9.03
CA TRP A 61 -11.53 -14.41 -8.57
C TRP A 61 -10.64 -15.63 -8.77
N ARG A 62 -9.96 -15.70 -9.90
CA ARG A 62 -9.04 -16.80 -10.22
C ARG A 62 -7.75 -16.75 -9.42
N ALA A 63 -7.18 -15.54 -9.25
CA ALA A 63 -5.86 -15.37 -8.64
C ALA A 63 -5.89 -15.39 -7.10
N TYR A 64 -6.95 -14.86 -6.48
CA TYR A 64 -6.96 -14.54 -5.05
C TYR A 64 -8.10 -15.19 -4.26
N ALA A 65 -9.08 -15.79 -4.93
CA ALA A 65 -10.28 -16.34 -4.29
C ALA A 65 -10.50 -17.81 -4.61
N ASP A 66 -9.43 -18.60 -4.55
CA ASP A 66 -9.43 -20.05 -4.76
C ASP A 66 -10.22 -20.45 -6.01
N ASP A 67 -9.77 -19.91 -7.16
CA ASP A 67 -10.38 -20.12 -8.48
C ASP A 67 -11.89 -19.83 -8.54
N GLY A 68 -12.34 -18.84 -7.77
CA GLY A 68 -13.72 -18.37 -7.76
C GLY A 68 -14.65 -19.06 -6.77
N THR A 69 -14.14 -19.91 -5.88
CA THR A 69 -14.92 -20.52 -4.79
C THR A 69 -14.94 -19.65 -3.52
N GLY A 70 -14.04 -18.69 -3.41
CA GLY A 70 -13.87 -17.79 -2.26
C GLY A 70 -14.88 -16.65 -2.21
N TYR A 71 -14.49 -15.58 -1.52
CA TYR A 71 -15.30 -14.39 -1.26
C TYR A 71 -14.50 -13.12 -1.55
N ALA A 72 -15.20 -12.04 -1.93
CA ALA A 72 -14.65 -10.69 -1.88
C ALA A 72 -15.37 -9.91 -0.78
N ILE A 73 -14.59 -9.22 0.07
CA ILE A 73 -15.10 -8.42 1.19
C ILE A 73 -14.98 -6.96 0.84
N GLY A 74 -16.09 -6.25 0.80
CA GLY A 74 -16.17 -4.83 0.53
C GLY A 74 -16.14 -4.00 1.81
N PHE A 75 -15.19 -3.09 1.88
CA PHE A 75 -14.97 -2.21 3.02
C PHE A 75 -15.43 -0.77 2.73
N SER A 76 -15.77 -0.04 3.78
CA SER A 76 -16.01 1.40 3.72
C SER A 76 -14.69 2.16 3.52
N ALA A 77 -14.52 2.80 2.37
CA ALA A 77 -13.32 3.61 2.11
C ALA A 77 -13.14 4.74 3.14
N LYS A 78 -14.26 5.32 3.62
CA LYS A 78 -14.22 6.34 4.68
C LYS A 78 -13.63 5.80 5.97
N GLU A 79 -14.04 4.61 6.40
CA GLU A 79 -13.52 4.03 7.66
C GLU A 79 -12.08 3.55 7.49
N LEU A 80 -11.70 3.05 6.31
CA LEU A 80 -10.30 2.72 6.02
C LEU A 80 -9.40 3.95 6.05
N SER A 81 -9.90 5.14 5.68
CA SER A 81 -9.11 6.39 5.73
C SER A 81 -8.91 6.95 7.13
N GLU A 82 -9.62 6.43 8.13
CA GLU A 82 -9.46 6.80 9.55
C GLU A 82 -8.46 5.90 10.29
N LEU A 83 -7.89 4.90 9.62
CA LEU A 83 -6.88 4.00 10.18
C LEU A 83 -5.48 4.65 10.17
N PRO A 84 -4.54 4.21 11.04
CA PRO A 84 -3.18 4.76 11.12
C PRO A 84 -2.30 4.28 9.95
N VAL A 85 -2.80 4.44 8.73
CA VAL A 85 -2.16 4.01 7.48
C VAL A 85 -2.33 5.08 6.39
N SER A 86 -1.50 5.04 5.37
CA SER A 86 -1.68 5.87 4.17
C SER A 86 -2.39 5.09 3.08
N LEU A 87 -3.35 5.74 2.41
CA LEU A 87 -4.07 5.18 1.27
C LEU A 87 -3.40 5.64 -0.02
N LEU A 88 -2.91 4.70 -0.81
CA LEU A 88 -2.32 4.95 -2.13
C LEU A 88 -3.20 4.37 -3.23
N GLU A 89 -3.62 5.20 -4.16
CA GLU A 89 -4.21 4.73 -5.42
C GLU A 89 -3.09 4.34 -6.39
N VAL A 90 -3.12 3.10 -6.89
CA VAL A 90 -2.08 2.61 -7.80
C VAL A 90 -2.24 3.25 -9.19
N LEU A 91 -1.16 3.85 -9.67
CA LEU A 91 -1.04 4.41 -11.01
C LEU A 91 -0.47 3.38 -11.98
N TYR A 92 -1.21 3.14 -13.07
CA TYR A 92 -0.81 2.17 -14.10
C TYR A 92 -0.26 2.85 -15.37
N SER A 93 -0.58 4.13 -15.62
CA SER A 93 -0.09 4.84 -16.79
C SER A 93 1.34 5.30 -16.60
N ARG A 94 2.28 4.81 -17.42
CA ARG A 94 3.69 5.20 -17.39
C ARG A 94 3.87 6.71 -17.48
N ASP A 95 3.17 7.36 -18.40
CA ASP A 95 3.23 8.81 -18.58
C ASP A 95 2.79 9.58 -17.33
N LYS A 96 1.73 9.09 -16.65
CA LYS A 96 1.27 9.70 -15.39
C LYS A 96 2.28 9.51 -14.27
N GLN A 97 2.87 8.32 -14.14
CA GLN A 97 3.91 8.02 -13.16
C GLN A 97 5.13 8.93 -13.32
N VAL A 98 5.66 9.05 -14.54
CA VAL A 98 6.79 9.93 -14.86
C VAL A 98 6.43 11.41 -14.63
N LYS A 99 5.21 11.82 -15.00
CA LYS A 99 4.75 13.20 -14.77
C LYS A 99 4.64 13.53 -13.28
N GLU A 100 4.12 12.64 -12.48
CA GLU A 100 4.01 12.80 -11.03
C GLU A 100 5.38 12.86 -10.38
N MET A 101 6.24 11.88 -10.64
CA MET A 101 7.62 11.88 -10.14
C MET A 101 8.37 13.15 -10.56
N THR A 102 8.21 13.60 -11.80
CA THR A 102 8.79 14.86 -12.29
C THR A 102 8.32 16.05 -11.46
N ALA A 103 7.04 16.12 -11.12
CA ALA A 103 6.48 17.21 -10.31
C ALA A 103 7.05 17.20 -8.88
N LEU A 104 7.12 16.02 -8.26
CA LEU A 104 7.70 15.84 -6.91
C LEU A 104 9.17 16.24 -6.87
N VAL A 105 9.97 15.79 -7.83
CA VAL A 105 11.41 16.12 -7.91
C VAL A 105 11.64 17.61 -8.15
N LYS A 106 10.83 18.24 -9.00
CA LYS A 106 10.90 19.70 -9.22
C LYS A 106 10.51 20.49 -7.98
N ALA A 107 9.46 20.05 -7.26
CA ALA A 107 9.06 20.69 -6.01
C ALA A 107 10.18 20.59 -4.96
N LEU A 108 10.75 19.39 -4.78
CA LEU A 108 11.89 19.17 -3.89
C LEU A 108 13.09 20.06 -4.28
N TYR A 109 13.40 20.14 -5.58
CA TYR A 109 14.48 21.02 -6.06
C TYR A 109 14.23 22.48 -5.68
N HIS A 110 13.02 23.00 -5.87
CA HIS A 110 12.69 24.40 -5.51
C HIS A 110 12.77 24.64 -4.01
N VAL A 111 12.26 23.72 -3.18
CA VAL A 111 12.38 23.82 -1.72
C VAL A 111 13.84 23.85 -1.31
N GLU A 112 14.66 22.94 -1.84
CA GLU A 112 16.07 22.81 -1.51
C GLU A 112 16.88 24.06 -1.93
N GLN A 113 16.48 24.76 -3.01
CA GLN A 113 17.14 26.02 -3.39
C GLN A 113 17.00 27.11 -2.32
N SER A 114 15.92 27.12 -1.55
CA SER A 114 15.65 28.08 -0.49
C SER A 114 16.26 27.70 0.86
N GLU A 115 16.65 26.44 1.07
CA GLU A 115 17.24 25.99 2.32
C GLU A 115 18.63 26.56 2.55
N LYS A 116 18.94 26.90 3.82
CA LYS A 116 20.27 27.38 4.22
C LYS A 116 21.29 26.24 4.29
N GLU A 117 20.86 25.12 4.85
CA GLU A 117 21.65 23.90 4.94
C GLU A 117 21.18 22.92 3.86
N LYS A 118 22.01 22.75 2.84
CA LYS A 118 21.70 21.90 1.69
C LYS A 118 21.82 20.42 2.04
N PHE A 119 20.85 19.65 1.53
CA PHE A 119 20.81 18.19 1.66
C PHE A 119 20.80 17.70 3.12
N GLY A 120 20.15 18.47 4.00
CA GLY A 120 19.97 18.12 5.41
C GLY A 120 18.95 17.00 5.63
N SER A 121 18.55 16.83 6.91
CA SER A 121 17.59 15.78 7.30
C SER A 121 16.23 15.95 6.62
N GLY A 122 15.74 17.18 6.43
CA GLY A 122 14.49 17.46 5.72
C GLY A 122 14.50 17.01 4.27
N PHE A 123 15.62 17.23 3.56
CA PHE A 123 15.81 16.69 2.20
C PHE A 123 15.74 15.16 2.18
N SER A 124 16.49 14.51 3.07
CA SER A 124 16.54 13.05 3.14
C SER A 124 15.17 12.46 3.48
N GLN A 125 14.45 13.06 4.41
CA GLN A 125 13.10 12.63 4.79
C GLN A 125 12.10 12.79 3.63
N THR A 126 12.14 13.91 2.91
CA THR A 126 11.27 14.12 1.73
C THR A 126 11.60 13.13 0.62
N CYS A 127 12.88 12.89 0.33
CA CYS A 127 13.28 11.86 -0.62
C CYS A 127 12.77 10.46 -0.19
N TYR A 128 12.83 10.15 1.10
CA TYR A 128 12.33 8.89 1.63
C TYR A 128 10.83 8.71 1.39
N VAL A 129 10.02 9.76 1.65
CA VAL A 129 8.57 9.75 1.36
C VAL A 129 8.31 9.55 -0.13
N ILE A 130 8.99 10.32 -1.01
CA ILE A 130 8.87 10.14 -2.47
C ILE A 130 9.26 8.71 -2.89
N GLY A 131 10.28 8.14 -2.26
CA GLY A 131 10.69 6.75 -2.50
C GLY A 131 9.62 5.73 -2.08
N ALA A 132 8.92 5.99 -0.96
CA ALA A 132 7.79 5.17 -0.51
C ALA A 132 6.58 5.28 -1.45
N ASP A 133 6.31 6.48 -2.01
CA ASP A 133 5.22 6.70 -2.97
C ASP A 133 5.42 5.92 -4.27
N MET A 134 6.65 5.52 -4.62
CA MET A 134 6.88 4.60 -5.74
C MET A 134 6.15 3.25 -5.59
N ALA A 135 5.75 2.88 -4.37
CA ALA A 135 4.89 1.73 -4.14
C ALA A 135 3.48 1.89 -4.76
N ALA A 136 3.10 3.10 -5.18
CA ALA A 136 1.88 3.34 -5.96
C ALA A 136 2.06 3.12 -7.47
N TYR A 137 3.26 2.81 -7.96
CA TYR A 137 3.52 2.64 -9.39
C TYR A 137 3.52 1.16 -9.77
N LYS A 138 2.69 0.80 -10.75
CA LYS A 138 2.57 -0.58 -11.22
C LYS A 138 2.52 -0.64 -12.74
N ASN A 139 2.93 -1.79 -13.28
CA ASN A 139 2.90 -2.04 -14.72
C ASN A 139 1.45 -1.94 -15.25
N PRO A 140 1.22 -1.25 -16.39
CA PRO A 140 -0.10 -1.14 -17.04
C PRO A 140 -0.80 -2.47 -17.29
N ALA A 141 -0.07 -3.57 -17.46
CA ALA A 141 -0.63 -4.91 -17.66
C ALA A 141 -1.54 -5.38 -16.49
N PHE A 142 -1.38 -4.80 -15.29
CA PHE A 142 -2.17 -5.12 -14.11
C PHE A 142 -3.31 -4.13 -13.85
N SER A 143 -3.63 -3.23 -14.80
CA SER A 143 -4.61 -2.16 -14.61
C SER A 143 -6.03 -2.64 -14.30
N GLU A 144 -6.38 -3.88 -14.63
CA GLU A 144 -7.67 -4.48 -14.27
C GLU A 144 -7.85 -4.71 -12.75
N GLU A 145 -6.75 -4.76 -11.98
CA GLU A 145 -6.81 -4.90 -10.52
C GLU A 145 -7.38 -3.66 -9.84
N GLN A 146 -7.27 -2.47 -10.47
CA GLN A 146 -7.77 -1.20 -9.93
C GLN A 146 -7.42 -1.01 -8.46
N GLU A 147 -6.14 -1.21 -8.14
CA GLU A 147 -5.64 -1.41 -6.79
C GLU A 147 -5.63 -0.11 -5.97
N ILE A 148 -6.02 -0.24 -4.71
CA ILE A 148 -5.77 0.70 -3.63
C ILE A 148 -4.90 0.00 -2.60
N ARG A 149 -3.85 0.64 -2.13
CA ARG A 149 -2.96 0.12 -1.09
C ARG A 149 -3.16 0.85 0.22
N LEU A 150 -3.37 0.12 1.28
CA LEU A 150 -3.12 0.61 2.63
C LEU A 150 -1.65 0.36 2.90
N VAL A 151 -0.88 1.40 3.09
CA VAL A 151 0.54 1.29 3.37
C VAL A 151 0.86 1.82 4.77
N HIS A 152 1.73 1.10 5.45
CA HIS A 152 2.22 1.43 6.78
C HIS A 152 3.73 1.25 6.84
N LEU A 153 4.43 2.19 7.48
CA LEU A 153 5.88 2.17 7.55
C LEU A 153 6.33 1.67 8.92
N LEU A 154 7.16 0.64 8.90
CA LEU A 154 7.92 0.23 10.09
C LEU A 154 9.28 0.92 10.10
N ASP A 155 9.62 1.54 11.20
CA ASP A 155 10.95 2.10 11.43
C ASP A 155 11.98 1.00 11.70
N ILE A 156 13.23 1.25 11.31
CA ILE A 156 14.38 0.43 11.69
C ILE A 156 15.14 1.16 12.79
N VAL A 157 15.06 0.65 14.01
CA VAL A 157 15.66 1.26 15.19
C VAL A 157 16.90 0.48 15.62
N PRO A 158 18.05 1.16 15.80
CA PRO A 158 19.27 0.52 16.32
C PRO A 158 19.05 -0.13 17.68
N THR A 159 19.71 -1.26 17.92
CA THR A 159 19.78 -1.96 19.20
C THR A 159 21.25 -2.17 19.58
N GLU A 160 21.50 -2.70 20.79
CA GLU A 160 22.88 -3.01 21.22
C GLU A 160 23.62 -3.97 20.27
N HIS A 161 22.90 -4.90 19.62
CA HIS A 161 23.53 -5.93 18.80
C HIS A 161 23.34 -5.72 17.28
N ALA A 162 22.29 -5.02 16.86
CA ALA A 162 21.98 -4.80 15.44
C ALA A 162 20.90 -3.71 15.28
N ALA A 163 19.70 -4.13 14.86
CA ALA A 163 18.52 -3.27 14.70
C ALA A 163 17.24 -4.11 14.82
N LYS A 164 16.10 -3.45 15.07
CA LYS A 164 14.77 -4.08 15.07
C LYS A 164 13.77 -3.21 14.33
N PHE A 165 12.71 -3.83 13.83
CA PHE A 165 11.54 -3.12 13.35
C PHE A 165 10.69 -2.63 14.52
N VAL A 166 10.16 -1.42 14.38
CA VAL A 166 9.24 -0.80 15.36
C VAL A 166 8.12 -0.13 14.57
N ASP A 167 6.90 -0.32 15.02
CA ASP A 167 5.75 0.46 14.61
C ASP A 167 5.68 1.72 15.47
N ALA A 168 5.68 2.89 14.84
CA ALA A 168 5.58 4.17 15.55
C ALA A 168 4.12 4.54 15.89
N GLY A 169 3.13 3.74 15.45
CA GLY A 169 1.71 4.08 15.59
C GLY A 169 1.25 5.14 14.60
N GLY A 170 0.28 5.94 14.99
CA GLY A 170 -0.28 7.00 14.16
C GLY A 170 -1.59 7.55 14.70
N THR A 171 -2.42 8.11 13.79
CA THR A 171 -3.74 8.62 14.16
C THR A 171 -4.82 7.66 13.69
N MET A 172 -5.67 7.21 14.62
CA MET A 172 -6.79 6.32 14.35
C MET A 172 -8.09 6.98 14.81
N PHE A 173 -9.06 7.19 13.91
CA PHE A 173 -10.32 7.88 14.20
C PHE A 173 -10.12 9.20 14.96
N GLY A 174 -9.10 9.98 14.57
CA GLY A 174 -8.77 11.27 15.17
C GLY A 174 -8.06 11.20 16.54
N THR A 175 -7.67 10.01 16.99
CA THR A 175 -6.93 9.80 18.25
C THR A 175 -5.55 9.23 17.95
N GLU A 176 -4.51 9.75 18.60
CA GLU A 176 -3.17 9.16 18.56
C GLU A 176 -3.18 7.77 19.20
N VAL A 177 -2.62 6.80 18.48
CA VAL A 177 -2.47 5.41 18.94
C VAL A 177 -1.00 5.00 18.92
N GLU A 178 -0.61 4.22 19.91
CA GLU A 178 0.71 3.58 19.95
C GLU A 178 0.82 2.53 18.83
N GLY A 179 2.06 2.24 18.43
CA GLY A 179 2.31 1.21 17.44
C GLY A 179 2.06 -0.21 17.95
N ASP A 180 1.68 -1.06 17.03
CA ASP A 180 1.42 -2.47 17.28
C ASP A 180 2.73 -3.28 17.37
N GLU A 181 2.65 -4.46 17.99
CA GLU A 181 3.76 -5.39 18.04
C GLU A 181 4.07 -5.94 16.64
N VAL A 182 5.32 -5.77 16.19
CA VAL A 182 5.77 -6.34 14.92
C VAL A 182 5.93 -7.84 15.05
N GLN A 183 5.12 -8.58 14.32
CA GLN A 183 5.10 -10.03 14.27
C GLN A 183 5.80 -10.54 13.01
N PHE A 184 6.11 -11.85 12.95
CA PHE A 184 6.72 -12.49 11.79
C PHE A 184 5.98 -13.75 11.39
N ARG A 185 5.81 -13.94 10.08
CA ARG A 185 5.32 -15.18 9.48
C ARG A 185 6.30 -15.67 8.42
N ILE A 186 6.32 -16.96 8.18
CA ILE A 186 7.15 -17.53 7.10
C ILE A 186 6.36 -17.51 5.79
N VAL A 187 6.90 -16.79 4.81
CA VAL A 187 6.35 -16.72 3.46
C VAL A 187 7.42 -17.15 2.48
N GLY A 188 7.21 -18.25 1.75
CA GLY A 188 8.20 -18.78 0.82
C GLY A 188 9.56 -19.12 1.49
N GLY A 189 9.55 -19.52 2.77
CA GLY A 189 10.76 -19.82 3.54
C GLY A 189 11.47 -18.59 4.13
N ILE A 190 10.92 -17.38 3.96
CA ILE A 190 11.52 -16.12 4.43
C ILE A 190 10.68 -15.55 5.59
N PRO A 191 11.30 -15.19 6.74
CA PRO A 191 10.63 -14.45 7.79
C PRO A 191 10.15 -13.08 7.26
N SER A 192 8.83 -12.89 7.20
CA SER A 192 8.21 -11.67 6.68
C SER A 192 7.50 -10.95 7.82
N PRO A 193 7.85 -9.70 8.14
CA PRO A 193 7.20 -8.95 9.20
C PRO A 193 5.79 -8.53 8.80
N PHE A 194 4.92 -8.39 9.79
CA PHE A 194 3.58 -7.85 9.65
C PHE A 194 3.10 -7.25 10.97
N ILE A 195 2.07 -6.45 10.92
CA ILE A 195 1.27 -5.99 12.06
C ILE A 195 -0.18 -6.40 11.85
N ASP A 196 -0.92 -6.57 12.93
CA ASP A 196 -2.36 -6.78 12.90
C ASP A 196 -3.06 -5.42 13.01
N LEU A 197 -3.75 -5.00 11.97
CA LEU A 197 -4.46 -3.72 11.94
C LEU A 197 -5.92 -3.95 12.31
N ASP A 198 -6.36 -3.42 13.45
CA ASP A 198 -7.76 -3.48 13.88
C ASP A 198 -8.64 -2.48 13.12
N PHE A 199 -9.37 -2.96 12.13
CA PHE A 199 -10.31 -2.16 11.35
C PHE A 199 -11.55 -1.74 12.13
N SER A 200 -11.82 -2.37 13.29
CA SER A 200 -13.04 -2.17 14.07
C SER A 200 -12.91 -1.14 15.20
N ASN A 201 -11.68 -0.70 15.49
CA ASN A 201 -11.37 0.13 16.66
C ASN A 201 -11.98 -0.44 17.95
N GLY A 202 -11.56 -1.65 18.29
CA GLY A 202 -12.06 -2.37 19.47
C GLY A 202 -13.55 -2.74 19.39
N GLY A 203 -14.10 -2.93 18.19
CA GLY A 203 -15.50 -3.27 17.95
C GLY A 203 -16.47 -2.09 17.93
N SER A 204 -15.99 -0.85 18.04
CA SER A 204 -16.82 0.36 17.97
C SER A 204 -17.25 0.73 16.55
N HIS A 205 -16.58 0.20 15.55
CA HIS A 205 -16.85 0.40 14.12
C HIS A 205 -16.99 -0.93 13.38
N ASN A 206 -17.80 -0.95 12.35
CA ASN A 206 -17.88 -2.06 11.41
C ASN A 206 -17.55 -1.55 10.00
N PRO A 207 -16.33 -1.73 9.50
CA PRO A 207 -15.95 -1.25 8.18
C PRO A 207 -16.50 -2.13 7.05
N ILE A 208 -16.95 -3.36 7.33
CA ILE A 208 -17.45 -4.29 6.32
C ILE A 208 -18.84 -3.86 5.86
N ARG A 209 -19.03 -3.69 4.54
CA ARG A 209 -20.28 -3.25 3.93
C ARG A 209 -20.90 -4.28 3.03
N ARG A 210 -20.09 -5.14 2.44
CA ARG A 210 -20.54 -6.12 1.44
C ARG A 210 -19.70 -7.38 1.49
N VAL A 211 -20.32 -8.52 1.22
CA VAL A 211 -19.63 -9.77 0.88
C VAL A 211 -20.17 -10.25 -0.46
N VAL A 212 -19.26 -10.47 -1.40
CA VAL A 212 -19.57 -11.04 -2.73
C VAL A 212 -19.13 -12.50 -2.73
N LEU A 213 -20.06 -13.41 -2.99
CA LEU A 213 -19.77 -14.82 -3.18
C LEU A 213 -19.20 -15.02 -4.58
N GLY A 214 -18.08 -15.69 -4.69
CA GLY A 214 -17.44 -15.98 -5.97
C GLY A 214 -18.32 -16.78 -6.94
N PRO A 215 -18.01 -16.77 -8.24
CA PRO A 215 -18.86 -17.40 -9.28
C PRO A 215 -19.04 -18.90 -9.08
N LYS A 216 -18.08 -19.57 -8.48
CA LYS A 216 -18.15 -21.02 -8.15
C LYS A 216 -18.50 -21.30 -6.68
N ASN A 217 -18.82 -20.28 -5.90
CA ASN A 217 -19.15 -20.44 -4.49
C ASN A 217 -20.56 -21.02 -4.32
N HIS A 218 -20.69 -22.09 -3.55
CA HIS A 218 -21.96 -22.79 -3.31
C HIS A 218 -22.63 -22.40 -1.98
N ALA A 219 -22.07 -21.45 -1.23
CA ALA A 219 -22.66 -21.00 0.03
C ALA A 219 -24.05 -20.37 -0.20
N ILE A 220 -24.94 -20.54 0.77
CA ILE A 220 -26.26 -19.91 0.79
C ILE A 220 -26.13 -18.54 1.44
N GLU A 221 -26.63 -17.47 0.80
CA GLU A 221 -26.55 -16.10 1.28
C GLU A 221 -27.07 -15.93 2.71
N ALA A 222 -28.21 -16.55 3.03
CA ALA A 222 -28.76 -16.55 4.38
C ALA A 222 -27.81 -17.17 5.43
N GLY A 223 -27.05 -18.21 5.04
CA GLY A 223 -26.05 -18.84 5.92
C GLY A 223 -24.90 -17.86 6.24
N ILE A 224 -24.44 -17.11 5.24
CA ILE A 224 -23.40 -16.07 5.45
C ILE A 224 -23.93 -14.97 6.33
N THR A 225 -25.18 -14.50 6.13
CA THR A 225 -25.81 -13.50 6.99
C THR A 225 -25.83 -13.95 8.45
N LEU A 226 -26.34 -15.18 8.71
CA LEU A 226 -26.38 -15.74 10.07
C LEU A 226 -24.98 -15.87 10.69
N TYR A 227 -24.00 -16.29 9.91
CA TYR A 227 -22.61 -16.35 10.38
C TYR A 227 -22.10 -14.99 10.82
N LEU A 228 -22.22 -13.96 9.96
CA LEU A 228 -21.74 -12.62 10.26
C LEU A 228 -22.43 -12.01 11.48
N GLU A 229 -23.76 -12.12 11.57
CA GLU A 229 -24.52 -11.66 12.75
C GLU A 229 -24.10 -12.39 14.04
N THR A 230 -23.84 -13.71 13.96
CA THR A 230 -23.38 -14.50 15.10
C THR A 230 -22.04 -14.01 15.66
N ILE A 231 -21.16 -13.51 14.82
CA ILE A 231 -19.86 -12.94 15.21
C ILE A 231 -19.90 -11.41 15.43
N GLY A 232 -21.10 -10.80 15.45
CA GLY A 232 -21.30 -9.38 15.74
C GLY A 232 -21.12 -8.45 14.54
N ILE A 233 -20.98 -8.96 13.34
CA ILE A 233 -20.85 -8.15 12.11
C ILE A 233 -22.24 -8.01 11.46
N ASN A 234 -22.86 -6.86 11.62
CA ASN A 234 -24.23 -6.60 11.21
C ASN A 234 -24.30 -5.65 10.00
N ASN A 235 -25.46 -5.61 9.33
CA ASN A 235 -25.76 -4.71 8.22
C ASN A 235 -24.82 -4.85 7.02
N VAL A 236 -24.44 -6.08 6.68
CA VAL A 236 -23.61 -6.42 5.52
C VAL A 236 -24.50 -6.90 4.38
N GLU A 237 -24.33 -6.29 3.21
CA GLU A 237 -24.98 -6.72 1.97
C GLU A 237 -24.30 -8.02 1.47
N ILE A 238 -25.08 -9.08 1.26
CA ILE A 238 -24.57 -10.34 0.71
C ILE A 238 -25.08 -10.47 -0.73
N VAL A 239 -24.16 -10.63 -1.69
CA VAL A 239 -24.51 -10.76 -3.11
C VAL A 239 -23.66 -11.85 -3.78
N ARG A 240 -24.09 -12.33 -4.94
CA ARG A 240 -23.31 -13.25 -5.79
C ARG A 240 -22.58 -12.48 -6.87
N SER A 241 -21.41 -13.00 -7.23
CA SER A 241 -20.68 -12.55 -8.42
C SER A 241 -21.59 -12.64 -9.67
N LYS A 242 -21.43 -11.65 -10.54
CA LYS A 242 -22.03 -11.64 -11.87
C LYS A 242 -21.07 -12.18 -12.96
N ALA A 243 -19.84 -12.51 -12.56
CA ALA A 243 -18.88 -13.12 -13.46
C ALA A 243 -19.37 -14.51 -13.90
N SER A 244 -19.47 -14.71 -15.20
CA SER A 244 -19.80 -16.03 -15.78
C SER A 244 -18.53 -16.87 -15.85
N TYR A 245 -18.36 -17.78 -14.88
CA TYR A 245 -17.20 -18.64 -14.79
C TYR A 245 -17.59 -20.03 -14.22
N GLN A 246 -17.28 -21.07 -14.97
CA GLN A 246 -17.55 -22.49 -14.62
C GLN A 246 -16.24 -23.26 -14.45
#